data_ac662e82bf2fc271fdf6b65db8acda9c
#
_entry.id   ac662e82bf2fc271fdf6b65db8acda9c
#
_cell.length_a   1.000
_cell.length_b   1.000
_cell.length_c   1.000
_cell.angle_alpha   90.00
_cell.angle_beta   90.00
_cell.angle_gamma   90.00
#
_symmetry.space_group_name_H-M   'P 1'
#
loop_
_entity.id
_entity.type
_entity.pdbx_description
1 polymer ?
#
loop_
_entity_poly.entity_id
_entity_poly.type
_entity_poly.pdbx_seq_one_letter_code
_entity_poly.pdbx_strand_id
1 'polypeptide(L)' 'IGVSGSGDVRTEDLRADDVAISIAGSGDAAVQALKTLDVSIAGAGDITYRGDPQVKTSIAGSGTVRKR' A
#
# COMPACT_ATOMS: atom_id res chain seq x y z
N ILE A 1 7.64 -1.18 -3.68
CA ILE A 1 7.73 -1.99 -2.46
C ILE A 1 7.01 -3.30 -2.68
N GLY A 2 7.68 -4.40 -2.39
CA GLY A 2 7.10 -5.72 -2.54
C GLY A 2 7.12 -6.47 -1.22
N VAL A 3 6.01 -7.10 -0.87
CA VAL A 3 5.90 -7.92 0.33
C VAL A 3 5.39 -9.30 -0.07
N SER A 4 6.14 -10.31 0.28
CA SER A 4 5.75 -11.71 0.05
C SER A 4 5.59 -12.40 1.38
N GLY A 5 4.49 -13.12 1.57
CA GLY A 5 4.19 -13.78 2.81
C GLY A 5 3.53 -12.84 3.79
N SER A 6 4.03 -12.76 5.01
CA SER A 6 3.49 -11.87 6.02
C SER A 6 4.56 -10.89 6.50
N GLY A 7 4.19 -9.64 6.66
CA GLY A 7 5.13 -8.64 7.10
C GLY A 7 4.48 -7.28 7.20
N ASP A 8 5.16 -6.36 7.87
CA ASP A 8 4.71 -5.00 8.02
C ASP A 8 5.67 -4.07 7.30
N VAL A 9 5.12 -3.14 6.53
CA VAL A 9 5.92 -2.14 5.86
C VAL A 9 5.49 -0.78 6.38
N ARG A 10 6.45 0.00 6.87
CA ARG A 10 6.18 1.35 7.34
C ARG A 10 7.12 2.29 6.62
N THR A 11 6.58 3.06 5.71
CA THR A 11 7.35 4.05 4.98
C THR A 11 6.71 5.43 5.10
N GLU A 12 6.06 5.70 6.22
CA GLU A 12 5.39 6.96 6.44
C GLU A 12 6.36 8.13 6.48
N ASP A 13 7.60 7.88 6.84
CA ASP A 13 8.64 8.91 6.88
C ASP A 13 9.24 9.19 5.51
N LEU A 14 8.98 8.33 4.54
CA LEU A 14 9.48 8.51 3.19
C LEU A 14 8.41 9.17 2.34
N ARG A 15 8.70 10.35 1.85
CA ARG A 15 7.84 11.03 0.90
C ARG A 15 8.28 10.72 -0.50
N ALA A 16 7.38 10.23 -1.30
CA ALA A 16 7.66 9.95 -2.69
C ALA A 16 6.50 10.45 -3.53
N ASP A 17 6.80 10.97 -4.71
CA ASP A 17 5.77 11.40 -5.63
C ASP A 17 4.97 10.21 -6.12
N ASP A 18 5.67 9.16 -6.54
CA ASP A 18 5.05 7.95 -7.04
C ASP A 18 5.39 6.78 -6.12
N VAL A 19 4.38 6.09 -5.63
CA VAL A 19 4.58 4.93 -4.76
C VAL A 19 3.85 3.74 -5.36
N ALA A 20 4.56 2.63 -5.47
CA ALA A 20 3.98 1.37 -5.93
C ALA A 20 4.17 0.32 -4.86
N ILE A 21 3.09 -0.34 -4.48
CA ILE A 21 3.09 -1.35 -3.45
C ILE A 21 2.50 -2.63 -4.00
N SER A 22 3.18 -3.74 -3.77
CA SER A 22 2.69 -5.05 -4.16
C SER A 22 2.77 -5.97 -2.95
N ILE A 23 1.65 -6.54 -2.57
CA ILE A 23 1.57 -7.43 -1.42
C ILE A 23 1.00 -8.77 -1.89
N ALA A 24 1.75 -9.83 -1.62
CA ALA A 24 1.32 -11.18 -1.89
C ALA A 24 1.27 -11.93 -0.55
N GLY A 25 0.10 -12.28 -0.09
CA GLY A 25 -0.09 -12.93 1.19
C GLY A 25 -0.81 -12.01 2.17
N SER A 26 -0.34 -11.93 3.41
CA SER A 26 -0.93 -11.05 4.41
C SER A 26 0.12 -10.09 4.94
N GLY A 27 -0.26 -8.85 5.11
CA GLY A 27 0.67 -7.85 5.63
C GLY A 27 0.00 -6.48 5.73
N ASP A 28 0.66 -5.58 6.43
CA ASP A 28 0.20 -4.21 6.60
C ASP A 28 1.23 -3.27 6.00
N ALA A 29 0.76 -2.23 5.35
CA ALA A 29 1.65 -1.21 4.81
C ALA A 29 1.11 0.17 5.14
N ALA A 30 2.01 1.05 5.57
CA ALA A 30 1.69 2.45 5.79
C ALA A 30 2.64 3.29 4.94
N VAL A 31 2.08 4.10 4.07
CA VAL A 31 2.87 4.84 3.10
C VAL A 31 2.41 6.29 3.03
N GLN A 32 3.25 7.12 2.46
CA GLN A 32 2.92 8.50 2.17
C GLN A 32 3.29 8.78 0.71
N ALA A 33 2.29 9.14 -0.07
CA ALA A 33 2.48 9.43 -1.48
C ALA A 33 1.94 10.82 -1.78
N LEU A 34 2.62 11.54 -2.67
CA LEU A 34 2.26 12.91 -3.00
C LEU A 34 1.48 13.03 -4.30
N LYS A 35 1.81 12.24 -5.31
CA LYS A 35 1.17 12.32 -6.62
C LYS A 35 0.37 11.07 -6.96
N THR A 36 1.01 9.92 -6.95
CA THR A 36 0.35 8.68 -7.32
C THR A 36 0.64 7.58 -6.32
N LEU A 37 -0.35 6.75 -6.08
CA LEU A 37 -0.21 5.57 -5.24
C LEU A 37 -0.82 4.39 -6.00
N ASP A 38 0.01 3.39 -6.25
CA ASP A 38 -0.40 2.19 -6.96
C ASP A 38 -0.31 1.02 -6.00
N VAL A 39 -1.44 0.40 -5.70
CA VAL A 39 -1.52 -0.67 -4.72
C VAL A 39 -2.03 -1.93 -5.40
N SER A 40 -1.29 -3.00 -5.24
CA SER A 40 -1.69 -4.31 -5.73
C SER A 40 -1.61 -5.30 -4.57
N ILE A 41 -2.72 -5.93 -4.26
CA ILE A 41 -2.81 -6.88 -3.15
C ILE A 41 -3.33 -8.20 -3.68
N ALA A 42 -2.57 -9.26 -3.44
CA ALA A 42 -3.01 -10.62 -3.72
C ALA A 42 -3.07 -11.36 -2.38
N GLY A 43 -4.25 -11.48 -1.82
CA GLY A 43 -4.46 -12.10 -0.53
C GLY A 43 -5.15 -11.15 0.43
N ALA A 44 -4.72 -11.12 1.68
CA ALA A 44 -5.30 -10.26 2.71
C ALA A 44 -4.24 -9.29 3.22
N GLY A 45 -4.53 -8.00 3.16
CA GLY A 45 -3.58 -7.00 3.65
C GLY A 45 -4.29 -5.68 3.90
N ASP A 46 -3.69 -4.86 4.75
CA ASP A 46 -4.20 -3.54 5.06
C ASP A 46 -3.19 -2.49 4.60
N ILE A 47 -3.68 -1.53 3.87
CA ILE A 47 -2.86 -0.42 3.40
C ILE A 47 -3.42 0.87 3.98
N THR A 48 -2.53 1.66 4.56
CA THR A 48 -2.88 2.98 5.05
C THR A 48 -2.00 3.99 4.32
N TYR A 49 -2.59 5.02 3.75
CA TYR A 49 -1.83 6.03 3.05
C TYR A 49 -2.15 7.42 3.57
N ARG A 50 -1.19 8.31 3.39
CA ARG A 50 -1.33 9.72 3.74
C ARG A 50 -1.09 10.57 2.51
N GLY A 51 -1.64 11.75 2.53
CA GLY A 51 -1.51 12.69 1.45
C GLY A 51 -2.75 12.69 0.58
N ASP A 52 -2.63 13.24 -0.60
CA ASP A 52 -3.75 13.34 -1.55
C ASP A 52 -3.34 12.82 -2.92
N PRO A 53 -2.84 11.59 -3.01
CA PRO A 53 -2.39 11.06 -4.29
C PRO A 53 -3.55 10.54 -5.11
N GLN A 54 -3.29 10.36 -6.40
CA GLN A 54 -4.17 9.57 -7.23
C GLN A 54 -3.98 8.11 -6.88
N VAL A 55 -5.00 7.49 -6.35
CA VAL A 55 -4.90 6.12 -5.84
C VAL A 55 -5.44 5.14 -6.88
N LYS A 56 -4.62 4.16 -7.21
CA LYS A 56 -5.05 3.01 -8.00
C LYS A 56 -4.91 1.78 -7.16
N THR A 57 -5.99 1.05 -7.00
CA THR A 57 -5.99 -0.16 -6.19
C THR A 57 -6.42 -1.35 -7.02
N SER A 58 -5.71 -2.44 -6.85
CA SER A 58 -6.09 -3.72 -7.45
C SER A 58 -5.97 -4.77 -6.36
N ILE A 59 -7.08 -5.30 -5.93
CA ILE A 59 -7.13 -6.24 -4.84
C ILE A 59 -7.72 -7.56 -5.32
N ALA A 60 -6.94 -8.61 -5.20
CA ALA A 60 -7.40 -9.97 -5.47
C ALA A 60 -7.44 -10.70 -4.13
N GLY A 61 -8.61 -10.69 -3.49
CA GLY A 61 -8.79 -11.29 -2.18
C GLY A 61 -9.46 -10.33 -1.22
N SER A 62 -9.08 -10.41 0.04
CA SER A 62 -9.67 -9.60 1.11
C SER A 62 -8.66 -8.58 1.61
N GLY A 63 -8.56 -7.47 0.93
CA GLY A 63 -7.68 -6.41 1.35
C GLY A 63 -8.44 -5.11 1.62
N THR A 64 -7.84 -4.22 2.38
CA THR A 64 -8.44 -2.94 2.70
C THR A 64 -7.43 -1.83 2.48
N VAL A 65 -7.87 -0.76 1.86
CA VAL A 65 -7.05 0.44 1.66
C VAL A 65 -7.77 1.58 2.34
N ARG A 66 -7.05 2.28 3.22
CA ARG A 66 -7.61 3.38 3.99
C ARG A 66 -6.75 4.61 3.84
N LYS A 67 -7.42 5.74 3.83
CA LYS A 67 -6.75 7.04 3.90
C LYS A 67 -6.68 7.50 5.36
N ARG A 68 -5.51 7.92 5.73
CA ARG A 68 -5.29 8.48 7.05
C ARG A 68 -5.49 9.97 7.09
#